data_cfd310ef5e8be7ff46ac2e63d01804bb
#
_entry.id   cfd310ef5e8be7ff46ac2e63d01804bb
#
_cell.length_a   1.000
_cell.length_b   1.000
_cell.length_c   1.000
_cell.angle_alpha   90.00
_cell.angle_beta   90.00
_cell.angle_gamma   90.00
#
_symmetry.space_group_name_H-M   'P 1'
#
loop_
_entity.id
_entity.type
_entity.pdbx_description
1 polymer ?
#
loop_
_entity_poly.entity_id
_entity_poly.type
_entity_poly.pdbx_seq_one_letter_code
_entity_poly.pdbx_strand_id
1 'polypeptide(L)'
;MEHKRKKQWILIIVLLLTVCSVLAVYAGREWMFTNPFKPYTFSAVSYASGDGDGCTYVIDDSNRKILKISADGRLLWQTCASDKSFLSAERVVADGDGNVYLHDVRIEQGVQIASEGIVKLSSKGKYISTVASVEAEKGSVRRNIVGMVPTEHGVIYMQKEKEGILVSNTEQGSSKAFSVADAQDRILCCAYDRDSDSLFYVTYDGKIYKYTDSGQDELLYDSDTVDGSIPQEISYSDGVLYSADIGLRDIIRLSLIHI
;
A
#
# COMPACT_ATOMS: atom_id res chain seq x y z
N MET A 1 55.47 -27.08 31.24
CA MET A 1 55.09 -26.26 30.09
C MET A 1 53.95 -26.89 29.29
N GLU A 2 53.91 -28.16 29.09
CA GLU A 2 52.93 -28.89 28.28
C GLU A 2 51.47 -28.79 28.79
N HIS A 3 51.27 -28.82 30.10
CA HIS A 3 49.97 -28.75 30.73
C HIS A 3 49.27 -27.36 30.54
N LYS A 4 50.05 -26.27 30.46
CA LYS A 4 49.52 -24.91 30.17
C LYS A 4 49.12 -24.78 28.71
N ARG A 5 49.85 -25.38 27.78
CA ARG A 5 49.51 -25.41 26.35
C ARG A 5 48.22 -26.21 26.11
N LYS A 6 48.05 -27.39 26.74
CA LYS A 6 46.79 -28.17 26.59
C LYS A 6 45.56 -27.41 27.10
N LYS A 7 45.66 -26.70 28.23
CA LYS A 7 44.55 -25.86 28.72
C LYS A 7 44.23 -24.71 27.75
N GLN A 8 45.22 -24.07 27.13
CA GLN A 8 44.98 -23.01 26.15
C GLN A 8 44.30 -23.54 24.89
N TRP A 9 44.69 -24.71 24.40
CA TRP A 9 44.05 -25.35 23.25
C TRP A 9 42.62 -25.74 23.52
N ILE A 10 42.30 -26.26 24.70
CA ILE A 10 40.92 -26.56 25.11
C ILE A 10 40.09 -25.30 25.16
N LEU A 11 40.62 -24.20 25.70
CA LEU A 11 39.90 -22.91 25.73
C LEU A 11 39.59 -22.35 24.35
N ILE A 12 40.54 -22.45 23.41
CA ILE A 12 40.36 -22.02 22.01
C ILE A 12 39.32 -22.88 21.30
N ILE A 13 39.33 -24.20 21.51
CA ILE A 13 38.32 -25.10 20.91
C ILE A 13 36.91 -24.79 21.45
N VAL A 14 36.76 -24.56 22.76
CA VAL A 14 35.47 -24.20 23.35
C VAL A 14 34.98 -22.86 22.82
N LEU A 15 35.87 -21.86 22.67
CA LEU A 15 35.52 -20.56 22.11
C LEU A 15 35.08 -20.68 20.65
N LEU A 16 35.79 -21.47 19.82
CA LEU A 16 35.42 -21.74 18.43
C LEU A 16 34.05 -22.43 18.32
N LEU A 17 33.79 -23.43 19.17
CA LEU A 17 32.50 -24.14 19.18
C LEU A 17 31.35 -23.23 19.58
N THR A 18 31.57 -22.33 20.55
CA THR A 18 30.53 -21.33 20.92
C THR A 18 30.27 -20.32 19.83
N VAL A 19 31.29 -19.82 19.14
CA VAL A 19 31.14 -18.91 17.98
C VAL A 19 30.44 -19.63 16.84
N CYS A 20 30.80 -20.87 16.52
CA CYS A 20 30.12 -21.65 15.47
C CYS A 20 28.66 -21.93 15.82
N SER A 21 28.34 -22.23 17.08
CA SER A 21 26.95 -22.44 17.49
C SER A 21 26.11 -21.16 17.41
N VAL A 22 26.66 -20.00 17.79
CA VAL A 22 25.99 -18.70 17.65
C VAL A 22 25.78 -18.35 16.17
N LEU A 23 26.79 -18.57 15.33
CA LEU A 23 26.66 -18.36 13.88
C LEU A 23 25.66 -19.33 13.24
N ALA A 24 25.61 -20.58 13.68
CA ALA A 24 24.64 -21.56 13.20
C ALA A 24 23.20 -21.20 13.63
N VAL A 25 23.01 -20.68 14.84
CA VAL A 25 21.70 -20.18 15.29
C VAL A 25 21.31 -18.92 14.51
N TYR A 26 22.26 -18.03 14.22
CA TYR A 26 21.99 -16.82 13.45
C TYR A 26 21.68 -17.16 11.99
N ALA A 27 22.45 -18.02 11.35
CA ALA A 27 22.21 -18.51 9.99
C ALA A 27 20.92 -19.33 9.90
N GLY A 28 20.62 -20.16 10.92
CA GLY A 28 19.37 -20.92 10.99
C GLY A 28 18.17 -20.03 11.19
N ARG A 29 18.33 -18.93 11.93
CA ARG A 29 17.26 -17.91 12.08
C ARG A 29 17.00 -17.18 10.76
N GLU A 30 18.04 -16.72 10.06
CA GLU A 30 17.89 -16.15 8.72
C GLU A 30 17.34 -17.19 7.72
N TRP A 31 17.81 -18.43 7.77
CA TRP A 31 17.32 -19.50 6.90
C TRP A 31 15.84 -19.86 7.18
N MET A 32 15.39 -19.83 8.44
CA MET A 32 13.95 -19.99 8.76
C MET A 32 13.08 -18.83 8.25
N PHE A 33 13.65 -17.62 8.17
CA PHE A 33 12.94 -16.45 7.63
C PHE A 33 13.02 -16.35 6.10
N THR A 34 14.04 -16.96 5.49
CA THR A 34 14.28 -16.92 4.04
C THR A 34 14.12 -18.29 3.37
N ASN A 35 13.51 -19.28 4.05
CA ASN A 35 13.29 -20.59 3.46
C ASN A 35 12.32 -20.45 2.26
N PRO A 36 12.81 -20.56 1.01
CA PRO A 36 12.00 -20.37 -0.19
C PRO A 36 10.92 -21.44 -0.37
N PHE A 37 10.97 -22.49 0.44
CA PHE A 37 10.00 -23.60 0.40
C PHE A 37 8.92 -23.52 1.48
N LYS A 38 8.99 -22.55 2.42
CA LYS A 38 7.93 -22.37 3.39
C LYS A 38 7.00 -21.25 2.90
N PRO A 39 5.81 -21.57 2.39
CA PRO A 39 4.88 -20.55 1.95
C PRO A 39 4.55 -19.63 3.14
N TYR A 40 4.52 -18.32 2.88
CA TYR A 40 4.04 -17.38 3.88
C TYR A 40 2.55 -17.61 4.12
N THR A 41 2.16 -17.70 5.37
CA THR A 41 0.75 -17.81 5.75
C THR A 41 0.24 -16.42 6.12
N PHE A 42 -0.62 -15.87 5.30
CA PHE A 42 -1.29 -14.61 5.57
C PHE A 42 -2.32 -14.81 6.70
N SER A 43 -2.44 -13.79 7.55
CA SER A 43 -3.47 -13.77 8.59
C SER A 43 -4.73 -13.02 8.12
N ALA A 44 -4.55 -11.83 7.55
CA ALA A 44 -5.63 -11.07 6.92
C ALA A 44 -5.05 -10.10 5.88
N VAL A 45 -5.23 -10.41 4.61
CA VAL A 45 -4.83 -9.51 3.52
C VAL A 45 -5.89 -8.42 3.40
N SER A 46 -5.49 -7.15 3.59
CA SER A 46 -6.36 -5.99 3.42
C SER A 46 -6.13 -5.27 2.09
N TYR A 47 -4.92 -5.34 1.54
CA TYR A 47 -4.58 -4.71 0.27
C TYR A 47 -3.41 -5.41 -0.41
N ALA A 48 -3.37 -5.37 -1.75
CA ALA A 48 -2.24 -5.83 -2.54
C ALA A 48 -2.07 -4.99 -3.81
N SER A 49 -0.82 -4.81 -4.24
CA SER A 49 -0.48 -4.16 -5.52
C SER A 49 0.72 -4.85 -6.16
N GLY A 50 0.85 -4.72 -7.48
CA GLY A 50 2.01 -5.20 -8.24
C GLY A 50 3.00 -4.09 -8.56
N ASP A 51 4.22 -4.47 -8.95
CA ASP A 51 5.19 -3.59 -9.61
C ASP A 51 5.45 -4.04 -11.06
N GLY A 52 6.23 -3.24 -11.81
CA GLY A 52 6.61 -3.55 -13.19
C GLY A 52 7.49 -4.80 -13.34
N ASP A 53 8.12 -5.26 -12.26
CA ASP A 53 9.00 -6.43 -12.21
C ASP A 53 8.26 -7.73 -11.85
N GLY A 54 6.94 -7.66 -11.71
CA GLY A 54 6.08 -8.80 -11.37
C GLY A 54 6.10 -9.18 -9.88
N CYS A 55 6.68 -8.34 -9.01
CA CYS A 55 6.55 -8.53 -7.58
C CYS A 55 5.19 -8.04 -7.07
N THR A 56 4.71 -8.65 -6.00
CA THR A 56 3.48 -8.26 -5.30
C THR A 56 3.82 -7.72 -3.92
N TYR A 57 3.24 -6.58 -3.58
CA TYR A 57 3.29 -6.01 -2.24
C TYR A 57 1.96 -6.26 -1.55
N VAL A 58 2.01 -6.75 -0.33
CA VAL A 58 0.81 -7.18 0.42
C VAL A 58 0.81 -6.54 1.80
N ILE A 59 -0.34 -6.02 2.20
CA ILE A 59 -0.63 -5.63 3.58
C ILE A 59 -1.28 -6.81 4.28
N ASP A 60 -0.59 -7.40 5.26
CA ASP A 60 -1.13 -8.39 6.19
C ASP A 60 -1.53 -7.67 7.48
N ASP A 61 -2.77 -7.22 7.53
CA ASP A 61 -3.28 -6.30 8.55
C ASP A 61 -3.24 -6.91 9.94
N SER A 62 -3.71 -8.14 10.13
CA SER A 62 -3.69 -8.80 11.44
C SER A 62 -2.28 -8.98 12.01
N ASN A 63 -1.28 -9.14 11.15
CA ASN A 63 0.12 -9.21 11.54
C ASN A 63 0.80 -7.83 11.55
N ARG A 64 0.10 -6.78 11.12
CA ARG A 64 0.61 -5.40 10.97
C ARG A 64 1.93 -5.38 10.18
N LYS A 65 1.93 -6.05 9.02
CA LYS A 65 3.11 -6.25 8.17
C LYS A 65 2.86 -5.83 6.74
N ILE A 66 3.92 -5.35 6.12
CA ILE A 66 4.03 -5.20 4.68
C ILE A 66 5.00 -6.27 4.17
N LEU A 67 4.63 -6.96 3.12
CA LEU A 67 5.42 -8.00 2.50
C LEU A 67 5.70 -7.67 1.04
N LYS A 68 6.91 -8.00 0.56
CA LYS A 68 7.22 -8.06 -0.87
C LYS A 68 7.38 -9.52 -1.26
N ILE A 69 6.66 -9.94 -2.28
CA ILE A 69 6.62 -11.30 -2.80
C ILE A 69 7.05 -11.25 -4.26
N SER A 70 7.97 -12.11 -4.66
CA SER A 70 8.42 -12.23 -6.05
C SER A 70 7.36 -12.85 -6.96
N ALA A 71 7.54 -12.73 -8.27
CA ALA A 71 6.64 -13.31 -9.28
C ALA A 71 6.47 -14.84 -9.15
N ASP A 72 7.46 -15.54 -8.59
CA ASP A 72 7.42 -16.99 -8.31
C ASP A 72 6.90 -17.33 -6.90
N GLY A 73 6.32 -16.34 -6.19
CA GLY A 73 5.65 -16.54 -4.89
C GLY A 73 6.57 -16.59 -3.68
N ARG A 74 7.86 -16.22 -3.80
CA ARG A 74 8.79 -16.20 -2.67
C ARG A 74 8.71 -14.89 -1.91
N LEU A 75 8.72 -14.97 -0.57
CA LEU A 75 8.87 -13.80 0.29
C LEU A 75 10.28 -13.21 0.13
N LEU A 76 10.37 -11.99 -0.41
CA LEU A 76 11.64 -11.28 -0.57
C LEU A 76 12.03 -10.52 0.70
N TRP A 77 11.07 -9.83 1.30
CA TRP A 77 11.22 -9.15 2.60
C TRP A 77 9.86 -8.90 3.25
N GLN A 78 9.90 -8.60 4.55
CA GLN A 78 8.76 -8.10 5.31
C GLN A 78 9.21 -6.99 6.25
N THR A 79 8.31 -6.05 6.53
CA THR A 79 8.50 -5.01 7.55
C THR A 79 7.27 -4.93 8.44
N CYS A 80 7.47 -4.60 9.73
CA CYS A 80 6.40 -4.49 10.70
C CYS A 80 6.10 -3.03 11.01
N ALA A 81 4.86 -2.74 11.33
CA ALA A 81 4.44 -1.46 11.86
C ALA A 81 5.18 -1.12 13.17
N SER A 82 5.59 0.14 13.31
CA SER A 82 6.24 0.68 14.50
C SER A 82 6.05 2.19 14.58
N ASP A 83 6.14 2.77 15.76
CA ASP A 83 6.01 4.22 15.97
C ASP A 83 7.04 5.06 15.18
N LYS A 84 8.12 4.41 14.72
CA LYS A 84 9.20 5.06 13.95
C LYS A 84 9.02 4.96 12.44
N SER A 85 7.99 4.25 11.95
CA SER A 85 7.77 4.02 10.52
C SER A 85 6.33 4.33 10.12
N PHE A 86 5.45 3.35 10.24
CA PHE A 86 4.01 3.43 9.98
C PHE A 86 3.26 2.69 11.07
N LEU A 87 1.99 3.01 11.27
CA LEU A 87 1.17 2.38 12.32
C LEU A 87 0.11 1.45 11.72
N SER A 88 -0.63 1.90 10.71
CA SER A 88 -1.70 1.13 10.08
C SER A 88 -1.74 1.48 8.60
N ALA A 89 -1.08 0.65 7.78
CA ALA A 89 -1.10 0.83 6.33
C ALA A 89 -2.43 0.34 5.76
N GLU A 90 -3.03 1.14 4.87
CA GLU A 90 -4.28 0.79 4.18
C GLU A 90 -4.09 0.58 2.68
N ARG A 91 -3.10 1.24 2.07
CA ARG A 91 -2.70 1.04 0.68
C ARG A 91 -1.18 0.93 0.58
N VAL A 92 -0.73 0.21 -0.43
CA VAL A 92 0.70 0.05 -0.75
C VAL A 92 0.87 0.13 -2.26
N VAL A 93 1.85 0.92 -2.72
CA VAL A 93 2.30 0.94 -4.12
C VAL A 93 3.82 1.03 -4.16
N ALA A 94 4.43 0.62 -5.28
CA ALA A 94 5.87 0.72 -5.49
C ALA A 94 6.18 1.56 -6.73
N ASP A 95 7.16 2.49 -6.63
CA ASP A 95 7.65 3.25 -7.77
C ASP A 95 8.57 2.41 -8.68
N GLY A 96 8.96 2.96 -9.84
CA GLY A 96 9.86 2.30 -10.78
C GLY A 96 11.25 2.01 -10.23
N ASP A 97 11.69 2.73 -9.19
CA ASP A 97 12.94 2.46 -8.45
C ASP A 97 12.80 1.35 -7.40
N GLY A 98 11.59 0.82 -7.22
CA GLY A 98 11.25 -0.19 -6.22
C GLY A 98 11.10 0.36 -4.80
N ASN A 99 11.07 1.69 -4.58
CA ASN A 99 10.67 2.24 -3.29
C ASN A 99 9.18 2.04 -3.09
N VAL A 100 8.79 1.85 -1.83
CA VAL A 100 7.42 1.52 -1.47
C VAL A 100 6.76 2.70 -0.76
N TYR A 101 5.55 3.00 -1.15
CA TYR A 101 4.74 4.06 -0.54
C TYR A 101 3.52 3.44 0.10
N LEU A 102 3.27 3.82 1.35
CA LEU A 102 2.16 3.36 2.16
C LEU A 102 1.23 4.53 2.48
N HIS A 103 -0.06 4.32 2.34
CA HIS A 103 -1.04 5.17 3.02
C HIS A 103 -1.14 4.70 4.47
N ASP A 104 -0.57 5.47 5.40
CA ASP A 104 -0.57 5.21 6.84
C ASP A 104 -1.68 5.99 7.52
N VAL A 105 -2.49 5.32 8.33
CA VAL A 105 -3.61 5.93 9.06
C VAL A 105 -3.37 5.81 10.56
N ARG A 106 -3.43 6.93 11.25
CA ARG A 106 -3.35 6.97 12.70
C ARG A 106 -4.74 7.09 13.30
N ILE A 107 -5.12 6.09 14.09
CA ILE A 107 -6.43 5.99 14.71
C ILE A 107 -6.30 6.33 16.19
N GLU A 108 -7.18 7.20 16.69
CA GLU A 108 -7.36 7.50 18.11
C GLU A 108 -8.75 7.05 18.56
N GLN A 109 -8.89 6.72 19.85
CA GLN A 109 -10.17 6.38 20.51
C GLN A 109 -11.04 5.39 19.73
N GLY A 110 -10.41 4.31 19.25
CA GLY A 110 -11.08 3.18 18.61
C GLY A 110 -11.27 3.30 17.11
N VAL A 111 -11.96 4.30 16.59
CA VAL A 111 -12.28 4.42 15.16
C VAL A 111 -12.02 5.81 14.56
N GLN A 112 -11.77 6.82 15.41
CA GLN A 112 -11.52 8.18 14.95
C GLN A 112 -10.13 8.31 14.35
N ILE A 113 -10.04 8.93 13.17
CA ILE A 113 -8.77 9.19 12.51
C ILE A 113 -8.16 10.45 13.12
N ALA A 114 -6.91 10.36 13.56
CA ALA A 114 -6.15 11.50 14.02
C ALA A 114 -5.41 12.18 12.86
N SER A 115 -4.72 11.37 12.06
CA SER A 115 -3.98 11.86 10.89
C SER A 115 -3.81 10.74 9.87
N GLU A 116 -3.51 11.13 8.64
CA GLU A 116 -3.14 10.24 7.55
C GLU A 116 -1.83 10.72 6.93
N GLY A 117 -1.07 9.80 6.33
CA GLY A 117 0.17 10.18 5.70
C GLY A 117 0.59 9.23 4.59
N ILE A 118 1.47 9.71 3.73
CA ILE A 118 2.17 8.88 2.76
C ILE A 118 3.58 8.63 3.28
N VAL A 119 3.86 7.39 3.62
CA VAL A 119 5.14 6.92 4.14
C VAL A 119 5.94 6.28 3.03
N LYS A 120 7.20 6.72 2.84
CA LYS A 120 8.15 6.12 1.90
C LYS A 120 9.06 5.13 2.62
N LEU A 121 9.11 3.90 2.09
CA LEU A 121 10.10 2.88 2.44
C LEU A 121 11.04 2.66 1.26
N SER A 122 12.25 2.20 1.54
CA SER A 122 13.19 1.76 0.50
C SER A 122 12.72 0.47 -0.17
N SER A 123 13.35 0.10 -1.28
CA SER A 123 13.17 -1.19 -1.97
C SER A 123 13.44 -2.43 -1.08
N LYS A 124 14.04 -2.23 0.09
CA LYS A 124 14.31 -3.26 1.12
C LYS A 124 13.36 -3.17 2.32
N GLY A 125 12.27 -2.39 2.22
CA GLY A 125 11.27 -2.24 3.27
C GLY A 125 11.70 -1.39 4.48
N LYS A 126 12.78 -0.60 4.38
CA LYS A 126 13.24 0.29 5.47
C LYS A 126 12.62 1.67 5.33
N TYR A 127 12.13 2.22 6.44
CA TYR A 127 11.62 3.59 6.49
C TYR A 127 12.65 4.61 5.99
N ILE A 128 12.20 5.51 5.14
CA ILE A 128 12.97 6.65 4.63
C ILE A 128 12.41 7.95 5.20
N SER A 129 11.14 8.24 4.92
CA SER A 129 10.49 9.51 5.30
C SER A 129 8.97 9.40 5.24
N THR A 130 8.30 10.36 5.84
CA THR A 130 6.90 10.68 5.52
C THR A 130 6.91 11.79 4.47
N VAL A 131 6.30 11.54 3.31
CA VAL A 131 6.33 12.47 2.16
C VAL A 131 5.11 13.37 2.09
N ALA A 132 4.02 12.98 2.74
CA ALA A 132 2.82 13.79 2.92
C ALA A 132 2.16 13.48 4.26
N SER A 133 1.50 14.46 4.87
CA SER A 133 0.73 14.29 6.10
C SER A 133 -0.52 15.18 6.06
N VAL A 134 -1.65 14.60 6.44
CA VAL A 134 -2.96 15.27 6.49
C VAL A 134 -3.53 15.05 7.88
N GLU A 135 -3.79 16.15 8.59
CA GLU A 135 -4.52 16.09 9.86
C GLU A 135 -6.01 15.86 9.57
N ALA A 136 -6.61 14.92 10.27
CA ALA A 136 -8.03 14.68 10.14
C ALA A 136 -8.84 15.70 10.96
N GLU A 137 -10.04 16.00 10.51
CA GLU A 137 -10.99 16.76 11.33
C GLU A 137 -11.33 15.97 12.60
N LYS A 138 -11.43 16.67 13.73
CA LYS A 138 -11.72 16.05 15.02
C LYS A 138 -13.00 15.20 14.96
N GLY A 139 -12.86 13.93 15.30
CA GLY A 139 -13.97 12.99 15.27
C GLY A 139 -14.25 12.37 13.90
N SER A 140 -13.42 12.66 12.88
CA SER A 140 -13.56 12.04 11.56
C SER A 140 -13.32 10.53 11.64
N VAL A 141 -14.15 9.80 10.90
CA VAL A 141 -14.00 8.35 10.65
C VAL A 141 -13.77 8.06 9.17
N ARG A 142 -13.80 9.09 8.33
CA ARG A 142 -13.63 9.00 6.88
C ARG A 142 -12.20 9.31 6.47
N ARG A 143 -11.70 8.57 5.50
CA ARG A 143 -10.37 8.80 4.93
C ARG A 143 -10.36 10.05 4.07
N ASN A 144 -9.28 10.84 4.20
CA ASN A 144 -9.00 11.97 3.32
C ASN A 144 -8.17 11.52 2.10
N ILE A 145 -7.17 10.63 2.30
CA ILE A 145 -6.42 10.05 1.19
C ILE A 145 -7.22 8.89 0.61
N VAL A 146 -7.64 9.02 -0.65
CA VAL A 146 -8.61 8.12 -1.29
C VAL A 146 -8.08 7.38 -2.51
N GLY A 147 -6.81 7.55 -2.84
CA GLY A 147 -6.18 6.81 -3.92
C GLY A 147 -4.69 7.08 -4.01
N MET A 148 -3.96 6.13 -4.60
CA MET A 148 -2.51 6.21 -4.84
C MET A 148 -2.17 5.54 -6.16
N VAL A 149 -1.31 6.16 -6.96
CA VAL A 149 -0.79 5.63 -8.23
C VAL A 149 0.73 5.77 -8.24
N PRO A 150 1.51 4.72 -8.51
CA PRO A 150 2.95 4.82 -8.59
C PRO A 150 3.39 5.61 -9.82
N THR A 151 4.55 6.27 -9.72
CA THR A 151 5.26 6.89 -10.85
C THR A 151 6.64 6.23 -11.02
N GLU A 152 7.47 6.74 -11.91
CA GLU A 152 8.82 6.19 -12.09
C GLU A 152 9.69 6.39 -10.83
N HIS A 153 9.61 7.58 -10.21
CA HIS A 153 10.46 7.94 -9.05
C HIS A 153 9.68 8.42 -7.83
N GLY A 154 8.37 8.15 -7.80
CA GLY A 154 7.50 8.66 -6.74
C GLY A 154 6.11 8.05 -6.70
N VAL A 155 5.17 8.82 -6.18
CA VAL A 155 3.76 8.46 -6.09
C VAL A 155 2.87 9.67 -6.37
N ILE A 156 1.78 9.45 -7.06
CA ILE A 156 0.63 10.37 -7.12
C ILE A 156 -0.37 9.89 -6.06
N TYR A 157 -0.86 10.80 -5.23
CA TYR A 157 -1.93 10.51 -4.29
C TYR A 157 -3.09 11.48 -4.45
N MET A 158 -4.29 10.99 -4.22
CA MET A 158 -5.54 11.74 -4.29
C MET A 158 -6.06 11.99 -2.88
N GLN A 159 -6.28 13.28 -2.57
CA GLN A 159 -6.76 13.74 -1.27
C GLN A 159 -8.09 14.47 -1.43
N LYS A 160 -9.06 14.15 -0.56
CA LYS A 160 -10.30 14.92 -0.47
C LYS A 160 -10.03 16.28 0.17
N GLU A 161 -10.48 17.31 -0.51
CA GLU A 161 -10.52 18.69 -0.04
C GLU A 161 -11.97 19.16 0.08
N LYS A 162 -12.18 20.34 0.69
CA LYS A 162 -13.51 20.91 0.86
C LYS A 162 -14.28 21.07 -0.47
N GLU A 163 -13.58 21.42 -1.53
CA GLU A 163 -14.16 21.75 -2.84
C GLU A 163 -13.90 20.68 -3.91
N GLY A 164 -13.35 19.50 -3.52
CA GLY A 164 -13.10 18.44 -4.50
C GLY A 164 -11.96 17.49 -4.13
N ILE A 165 -11.21 17.11 -5.13
CA ILE A 165 -10.06 16.21 -4.99
C ILE A 165 -8.79 16.95 -5.41
N LEU A 166 -7.79 16.92 -4.55
CA LEU A 166 -6.42 17.35 -4.85
C LEU A 166 -5.59 16.14 -5.26
N VAL A 167 -5.10 16.14 -6.48
CA VAL A 167 -4.15 15.15 -7.00
C VAL A 167 -2.75 15.72 -6.87
N SER A 168 -1.91 15.10 -6.07
CA SER A 168 -0.55 15.56 -5.78
C SER A 168 0.48 14.57 -6.30
N ASN A 169 1.45 15.04 -7.07
CA ASN A 169 2.55 14.25 -7.62
C ASN A 169 3.84 14.55 -6.84
N THR A 170 4.34 13.56 -6.10
CA THR A 170 5.55 13.71 -5.26
C THR A 170 6.83 13.78 -6.08
N GLU A 171 6.87 13.20 -7.27
CA GLU A 171 8.01 13.23 -8.17
C GLU A 171 8.22 14.62 -8.78
N GLN A 172 7.13 15.25 -9.22
CA GLN A 172 7.17 16.56 -9.85
C GLN A 172 7.03 17.73 -8.87
N GLY A 173 6.60 17.45 -7.64
CA GLY A 173 6.27 18.49 -6.65
C GLY A 173 5.08 19.36 -7.10
N SER A 174 4.19 18.82 -7.92
CA SER A 174 3.03 19.50 -8.50
C SER A 174 1.72 18.97 -7.93
N SER A 175 0.69 19.81 -7.98
CA SER A 175 -0.67 19.40 -7.60
C SER A 175 -1.70 19.99 -8.55
N LYS A 176 -2.80 19.24 -8.77
CA LYS A 176 -3.95 19.66 -9.56
C LYS A 176 -5.24 19.42 -8.76
N ALA A 177 -6.11 20.41 -8.74
CA ALA A 177 -7.41 20.32 -8.10
C ALA A 177 -8.50 19.95 -9.12
N PHE A 178 -9.40 19.07 -8.72
CA PHE A 178 -10.61 18.68 -9.45
C PHE A 178 -11.81 19.05 -8.61
N SER A 179 -12.68 19.92 -9.14
CA SER A 179 -13.86 20.41 -8.41
C SER A 179 -14.98 19.38 -8.45
N VAL A 180 -15.07 18.55 -7.42
CA VAL A 180 -16.15 17.56 -7.26
C VAL A 180 -17.02 17.98 -6.09
N ALA A 181 -18.30 18.25 -6.35
CA ALA A 181 -19.24 18.66 -5.31
C ALA A 181 -19.37 17.57 -4.23
N ASP A 182 -19.39 18.00 -2.97
CA ASP A 182 -19.57 17.14 -1.79
C ASP A 182 -18.55 15.98 -1.70
N ALA A 183 -17.31 16.20 -2.20
CA ALA A 183 -16.26 15.16 -2.25
C ALA A 183 -16.04 14.48 -0.91
N GLN A 184 -16.08 15.23 0.21
CA GLN A 184 -15.89 14.70 1.56
C GLN A 184 -16.93 13.65 1.93
N ASP A 185 -18.19 13.90 1.59
CA ASP A 185 -19.31 13.05 1.96
C ASP A 185 -19.66 12.00 0.90
N ARG A 186 -19.26 12.24 -0.34
CA ARG A 186 -19.68 11.45 -1.50
C ARG A 186 -18.64 10.43 -1.95
N ILE A 187 -17.35 10.77 -1.94
CA ILE A 187 -16.30 9.95 -2.55
C ILE A 187 -15.75 8.91 -1.58
N LEU A 188 -15.74 7.66 -2.01
CA LEU A 188 -15.16 6.53 -1.30
C LEU A 188 -13.68 6.33 -1.67
N CYS A 189 -13.38 6.21 -2.97
CA CYS A 189 -12.01 6.05 -3.49
C CYS A 189 -11.87 6.66 -4.89
N CYS A 190 -10.62 6.88 -5.30
CA CYS A 190 -10.27 7.46 -6.60
C CYS A 190 -9.21 6.62 -7.31
N ALA A 191 -9.24 6.66 -8.66
CA ALA A 191 -8.16 6.28 -9.55
C ALA A 191 -7.80 7.46 -10.46
N TYR A 192 -6.55 7.49 -10.92
CA TYR A 192 -6.07 8.55 -11.77
C TYR A 192 -5.26 8.00 -12.94
N ASP A 193 -5.64 8.43 -14.15
CA ASP A 193 -4.87 8.18 -15.36
C ASP A 193 -3.93 9.37 -15.59
N ARG A 194 -2.64 9.13 -15.40
CA ARG A 194 -1.59 10.13 -15.56
C ARG A 194 -1.46 10.59 -17.01
N ASP A 195 -1.65 9.70 -17.98
CA ASP A 195 -1.37 9.96 -19.37
C ASP A 195 -2.46 10.81 -20.02
N SER A 196 -3.71 10.58 -19.65
CA SER A 196 -4.85 11.40 -20.10
C SER A 196 -5.28 12.48 -19.11
N ASP A 197 -4.60 12.58 -17.94
CA ASP A 197 -4.95 13.51 -16.87
C ASP A 197 -6.41 13.36 -16.40
N SER A 198 -6.91 12.12 -16.37
CA SER A 198 -8.30 11.81 -16.05
C SER A 198 -8.47 11.29 -14.64
N LEU A 199 -9.41 11.85 -13.89
CA LEU A 199 -9.80 11.39 -12.57
C LEU A 199 -11.05 10.51 -12.65
N PHE A 200 -11.01 9.36 -12.00
CA PHE A 200 -12.14 8.47 -11.79
C PHE A 200 -12.40 8.34 -10.30
N TYR A 201 -13.67 8.19 -9.91
CA TYR A 201 -14.01 8.03 -8.49
C TYR A 201 -15.23 7.14 -8.28
N VAL A 202 -15.24 6.44 -7.15
CA VAL A 202 -16.38 5.68 -6.63
C VAL A 202 -17.04 6.49 -5.53
N THR A 203 -18.36 6.47 -5.52
CA THR A 203 -19.18 7.09 -4.48
C THR A 203 -19.64 6.06 -3.45
N TYR A 204 -20.00 6.51 -2.24
CA TYR A 204 -20.52 5.64 -1.18
C TYR A 204 -21.85 4.94 -1.56
N ASP A 205 -22.60 5.47 -2.53
CA ASP A 205 -23.78 4.84 -3.11
C ASP A 205 -23.48 3.88 -4.28
N GLY A 206 -22.21 3.54 -4.49
CA GLY A 206 -21.78 2.50 -5.42
C GLY A 206 -21.74 2.90 -6.89
N LYS A 207 -21.69 4.19 -7.20
CA LYS A 207 -21.58 4.68 -8.57
C LYS A 207 -20.15 5.02 -8.91
N ILE A 208 -19.74 4.74 -10.16
CA ILE A 208 -18.41 5.04 -10.68
C ILE A 208 -18.54 6.14 -11.73
N TYR A 209 -17.78 7.21 -11.55
CA TYR A 209 -17.77 8.37 -12.42
C TYR A 209 -16.39 8.62 -13.00
N LYS A 210 -16.37 9.23 -14.19
CA LYS A 210 -15.24 9.97 -14.75
C LYS A 210 -15.51 11.45 -14.55
N TYR A 211 -14.55 12.16 -13.97
CA TYR A 211 -14.62 13.61 -13.83
C TYR A 211 -14.61 14.30 -15.19
N THR A 212 -15.42 15.35 -15.33
CA THR A 212 -15.40 16.24 -16.50
C THR A 212 -15.39 17.71 -16.06
N ASP A 213 -14.66 18.56 -16.79
CA ASP A 213 -14.62 20.00 -16.51
C ASP A 213 -15.95 20.71 -16.82
N SER A 214 -16.92 20.02 -17.41
CA SER A 214 -18.24 20.58 -17.74
C SER A 214 -19.16 20.77 -16.54
N GLY A 215 -18.75 20.24 -15.36
CA GLY A 215 -19.56 20.27 -14.15
C GLY A 215 -20.65 19.18 -14.08
N GLN A 216 -20.73 18.31 -15.07
CA GLN A 216 -21.56 17.12 -15.06
C GLN A 216 -20.66 15.91 -15.36
N ASP A 217 -20.29 15.18 -14.28
CA ASP A 217 -19.41 14.03 -14.39
C ASP A 217 -20.09 12.88 -15.14
N GLU A 218 -19.29 12.15 -15.92
CA GLU A 218 -19.76 11.02 -16.72
C GLU A 218 -19.97 9.79 -15.83
N LEU A 219 -21.20 9.28 -15.78
CA LEU A 219 -21.53 8.03 -15.07
C LEU A 219 -21.07 6.83 -15.91
N LEU A 220 -20.10 6.08 -15.41
CA LEU A 220 -19.55 4.88 -16.06
C LEU A 220 -20.22 3.59 -15.60
N TYR A 221 -20.65 3.54 -14.33
CA TYR A 221 -21.27 2.37 -13.73
C TYR A 221 -22.23 2.77 -12.61
N ASP A 222 -23.37 2.09 -12.56
CA ASP A 222 -24.39 2.26 -11.53
C ASP A 222 -24.72 0.92 -10.88
N SER A 223 -24.32 0.75 -9.62
CA SER A 223 -24.58 -0.48 -8.85
C SER A 223 -26.07 -0.79 -8.66
N ASP A 224 -26.94 0.22 -8.69
CA ASP A 224 -28.38 0.04 -8.58
C ASP A 224 -28.95 -0.80 -9.76
N THR A 225 -28.21 -0.88 -10.87
CA THR A 225 -28.59 -1.67 -12.06
C THR A 225 -28.16 -3.13 -12.00
N VAL A 226 -27.33 -3.51 -10.99
CA VAL A 226 -26.77 -4.87 -10.82
C VAL A 226 -27.02 -5.35 -9.41
N ASP A 227 -27.91 -6.34 -9.26
CA ASP A 227 -28.31 -6.86 -7.95
C ASP A 227 -27.12 -7.35 -7.12
N GLY A 228 -26.99 -6.81 -5.92
CA GLY A 228 -25.96 -7.15 -4.96
C GLY A 228 -24.59 -6.50 -5.24
N SER A 229 -24.43 -5.61 -6.21
CA SER A 229 -23.17 -4.92 -6.50
C SER A 229 -22.84 -3.88 -5.43
N ILE A 230 -21.60 -3.87 -4.94
CA ILE A 230 -21.05 -2.92 -3.96
C ILE A 230 -19.57 -2.65 -4.32
N PRO A 231 -19.30 -1.74 -5.28
CA PRO A 231 -17.95 -1.31 -5.62
C PRO A 231 -17.26 -0.63 -4.44
N GLN A 232 -16.02 -1.01 -4.13
CA GLN A 232 -15.27 -0.49 -2.97
C GLN A 232 -13.95 0.17 -3.34
N GLU A 233 -13.24 -0.36 -4.30
CA GLU A 233 -11.92 0.14 -4.71
C GLU A 233 -11.85 0.14 -6.22
N ILE A 234 -11.17 1.15 -6.80
CA ILE A 234 -10.92 1.21 -8.23
C ILE A 234 -9.43 1.40 -8.52
N SER A 235 -9.01 0.86 -9.65
CA SER A 235 -7.68 1.10 -10.23
C SER A 235 -7.80 1.26 -11.73
N TYR A 236 -6.89 2.03 -12.32
CA TYR A 236 -6.83 2.25 -13.76
C TYR A 236 -5.51 1.71 -14.32
N SER A 237 -5.58 0.99 -15.44
CA SER A 237 -4.43 0.55 -16.21
C SER A 237 -4.79 0.37 -17.68
N ASP A 238 -3.97 0.93 -18.57
CA ASP A 238 -4.02 0.68 -20.01
C ASP A 238 -5.40 0.85 -20.66
N GLY A 239 -6.11 1.92 -20.34
CA GLY A 239 -7.45 2.21 -20.89
C GLY A 239 -8.58 1.40 -20.26
N VAL A 240 -8.29 0.68 -19.16
CA VAL A 240 -9.28 -0.13 -18.45
C VAL A 240 -9.36 0.30 -16.99
N LEU A 241 -10.56 0.54 -16.52
CA LEU A 241 -10.87 0.75 -15.11
C LEU A 241 -11.32 -0.58 -14.49
N TYR A 242 -10.68 -0.98 -13.42
CA TYR A 242 -11.01 -2.17 -12.63
C TYR A 242 -11.64 -1.73 -11.31
N SER A 243 -12.72 -2.38 -10.90
CA SER A 243 -13.33 -2.16 -9.61
C SER A 243 -13.44 -3.46 -8.85
N ALA A 244 -12.96 -3.48 -7.61
CA ALA A 244 -13.23 -4.56 -6.68
C ALA A 244 -14.64 -4.40 -6.12
N ASP A 245 -15.50 -5.38 -6.36
CA ASP A 245 -16.88 -5.41 -5.91
C ASP A 245 -17.06 -6.44 -4.80
N ILE A 246 -17.29 -5.99 -3.57
CA ILE A 246 -17.41 -6.89 -2.42
C ILE A 246 -18.78 -7.59 -2.35
N GLY A 247 -19.81 -7.00 -2.93
CA GLY A 247 -21.14 -7.59 -3.00
C GLY A 247 -21.19 -8.78 -3.95
N LEU A 248 -20.65 -8.59 -5.15
CA LEU A 248 -20.52 -9.65 -6.16
C LEU A 248 -19.36 -10.62 -5.86
N ARG A 249 -18.41 -10.22 -5.03
CA ARG A 249 -17.13 -10.94 -4.77
C ARG A 249 -16.33 -11.16 -6.06
N ASP A 250 -16.31 -10.14 -6.91
CA ASP A 250 -15.72 -10.18 -8.25
C ASP A 250 -15.00 -8.86 -8.58
N ILE A 251 -14.34 -8.83 -9.72
CA ILE A 251 -13.72 -7.63 -10.27
C ILE A 251 -14.50 -7.19 -11.51
N ILE A 252 -15.12 -6.02 -11.42
CA ILE A 252 -15.77 -5.37 -12.55
C ILE A 252 -14.69 -4.76 -13.43
N ARG A 253 -14.78 -5.00 -14.73
CA ARG A 253 -13.89 -4.44 -15.74
C ARG A 253 -14.66 -3.49 -16.64
N LEU A 254 -14.31 -2.21 -16.65
CA LEU A 254 -14.87 -1.18 -17.51
C LEU A 254 -13.83 -0.78 -18.55
N SER A 255 -14.08 -1.13 -19.82
CA SER A 255 -13.20 -0.70 -20.94
C SER A 255 -13.56 0.71 -21.35
N LEU A 256 -12.61 1.64 -21.31
CA LEU A 256 -12.78 3.05 -21.68
C LEU A 256 -12.38 3.34 -23.13
N ILE A 257 -11.92 2.32 -23.87
CA ILE A 257 -11.41 2.47 -25.26
C ILE A 257 -12.54 2.69 -26.29
N HIS A 258 -13.78 2.46 -25.90
CA HIS A 258 -14.96 2.50 -26.79
C HIS A 258 -16.07 3.46 -26.35
N ILE A 259 -15.74 4.41 -25.45
CA ILE A 259 -16.69 5.45 -25.03
C ILE A 259 -16.29 6.79 -25.66
#